data_3ca8fd95dcbe3a7ef0fd1d73d60bb5d3
#
_entry.id   3ca8fd95dcbe3a7ef0fd1d73d60bb5d3
#
_cell.length_a   1.000
_cell.length_b   1.000
_cell.length_c   1.000
_cell.angle_alpha   90.00
_cell.angle_beta   90.00
_cell.angle_gamma   90.00
#
_symmetry.space_group_name_H-M   'P 1'
#
loop_
_entity.id
_entity.type
_entity.pdbx_description
1 polymer ?
#
loop_
_entity_poly.entity_id
_entity_poly.type
_entity_poly.pdbx_seq_one_letter_code
_entity_poly.pdbx_strand_id
1 'polypeptide(L)'
;VKFVGAHTSAAGGVENAPLRAMEMGASAFALFTKNQRQWAAKPLTDESIAAFKINLEKAGILPKHVLPHDSYLINLGHPEEEPLAKSRHAFLDELQRCEQLGLPLLNFHPGSHLKKISEEDCLKRIAESINWALDQTEGVTAVIENTSGQGSNMGFRFEHLAAIIDGVEDKARVGVCLDTCHTFTAGYDLRTPEDCEKTFAEFDAVVGYNYLRGMHLNGSKAKFASRVDRHHSLTQGEMGLDAFRFIMNHEAFDDIPMVLETIDETIWPEEIQLLYSLAEG
;
A
#
# COMPACT_ATOMS: atom_id res chain seq x y z
N VAL A 1 -6.61 -5.03 -17.69
CA VAL A 1 -5.62 -3.97 -17.95
C VAL A 1 -4.83 -3.67 -16.68
N LYS A 2 -3.50 -3.60 -16.82
CA LYS A 2 -2.55 -3.34 -15.71
C LYS A 2 -2.19 -1.86 -15.64
N PHE A 3 -2.11 -1.33 -14.42
CA PHE A 3 -1.72 0.05 -14.15
C PHE A 3 -0.50 0.05 -13.23
N VAL A 4 0.64 0.45 -13.77
CA VAL A 4 1.96 0.33 -13.12
C VAL A 4 2.60 1.70 -12.97
N GLY A 5 3.27 1.92 -11.86
CA GLY A 5 4.05 3.10 -11.61
C GLY A 5 4.97 2.96 -10.40
N ALA A 6 5.28 4.07 -9.76
CA ALA A 6 6.20 4.10 -8.64
C ALA A 6 5.72 5.06 -7.53
N HIS A 7 6.37 4.99 -6.38
CA HIS A 7 6.12 5.91 -5.27
C HIS A 7 6.82 7.24 -5.52
N THR A 8 6.12 8.17 -6.20
CA THR A 8 6.69 9.44 -6.63
C THR A 8 6.86 10.44 -5.48
N SER A 9 7.90 11.25 -5.56
CA SER A 9 8.13 12.33 -4.60
C SER A 9 7.06 13.43 -4.70
N ALA A 10 6.59 13.91 -3.56
CA ALA A 10 5.78 15.12 -3.42
C ALA A 10 6.59 16.36 -3.03
N ALA A 11 7.90 16.33 -3.21
CA ALA A 11 8.77 17.47 -2.90
C ALA A 11 8.37 18.72 -3.69
N GLY A 12 8.24 19.85 -2.99
CA GLY A 12 7.78 21.11 -3.57
C GLY A 12 6.26 21.27 -3.63
N GLY A 13 5.50 20.25 -3.24
CA GLY A 13 4.04 20.23 -3.21
C GLY A 13 3.48 18.93 -3.81
N VAL A 14 2.34 18.49 -3.30
CA VAL A 14 1.67 17.26 -3.77
C VAL A 14 1.34 17.30 -5.27
N GLU A 15 1.08 18.49 -5.79
CA GLU A 15 0.75 18.74 -7.21
C GLU A 15 1.88 18.35 -8.18
N ASN A 16 3.09 18.17 -7.70
CA ASN A 16 4.21 17.73 -8.51
C ASN A 16 4.28 16.20 -8.70
N ALA A 17 3.65 15.44 -7.81
CA ALA A 17 3.70 13.98 -7.87
C ALA A 17 3.09 13.39 -9.15
N PRO A 18 1.90 13.83 -9.65
CA PRO A 18 1.36 13.35 -10.92
C PRO A 18 2.28 13.64 -12.12
N LEU A 19 2.95 14.80 -12.13
CA LEU A 19 3.87 15.15 -13.22
C LEU A 19 5.10 14.25 -13.25
N ARG A 20 5.64 13.93 -12.07
CA ARG A 20 6.75 12.96 -11.95
C ARG A 20 6.36 11.56 -12.41
N ALA A 21 5.13 11.13 -12.07
CA ALA A 21 4.59 9.87 -12.57
C ALA A 21 4.50 9.86 -14.10
N MET A 22 3.99 10.94 -14.69
CA MET A 22 3.90 11.09 -16.13
C MET A 22 5.28 11.02 -16.82
N GLU A 23 6.28 11.71 -16.28
CA GLU A 23 7.64 11.74 -16.82
C GLU A 23 8.31 10.36 -16.88
N MET A 24 8.00 9.46 -15.95
CA MET A 24 8.53 8.09 -15.95
C MET A 24 7.68 7.09 -16.75
N GLY A 25 6.62 7.54 -17.40
CA GLY A 25 5.73 6.67 -18.18
C GLY A 25 4.79 5.81 -17.32
N ALA A 26 4.53 6.23 -16.09
CA ALA A 26 3.64 5.53 -15.17
C ALA A 26 2.16 5.73 -15.53
N SER A 27 1.34 4.72 -15.26
CA SER A 27 -0.12 4.76 -15.36
C SER A 27 -0.81 4.66 -13.98
N ALA A 28 -0.01 4.49 -12.92
CA ALA A 28 -0.39 4.52 -11.51
C ALA A 28 0.76 5.14 -10.70
N PHE A 29 0.50 5.58 -9.47
CA PHE A 29 1.57 5.99 -8.57
C PHE A 29 1.11 6.02 -7.12
N ALA A 30 2.07 6.08 -6.21
CA ALA A 30 1.87 6.41 -4.81
C ALA A 30 2.56 7.73 -4.47
N LEU A 31 2.13 8.35 -3.39
CA LEU A 31 2.77 9.52 -2.81
C LEU A 31 2.52 9.56 -1.30
N PHE A 32 3.35 10.28 -0.58
CA PHE A 32 3.00 10.78 0.75
C PHE A 32 2.34 12.16 0.60
N THR A 33 1.14 12.34 1.17
CA THR A 33 0.43 13.64 1.11
C THR A 33 0.99 14.66 2.07
N LYS A 34 1.87 14.23 2.97
CA LYS A 34 2.68 15.03 3.90
C LYS A 34 3.99 14.31 4.22
N ASN A 35 4.92 14.98 4.90
CA ASN A 35 6.16 14.34 5.31
C ASN A 35 5.88 13.13 6.22
N GLN A 36 6.27 11.95 5.76
CA GLN A 36 6.02 10.66 6.43
C GLN A 36 6.78 10.47 7.76
N ARG A 37 7.66 11.37 8.11
CA ARG A 37 8.44 11.36 9.35
C ARG A 37 8.00 12.42 10.35
N GLN A 38 6.89 13.10 10.08
CA GLN A 38 6.34 14.15 10.93
C GLN A 38 4.88 13.87 11.27
N TRP A 39 4.51 14.13 12.52
CA TRP A 39 3.14 13.99 13.00
C TRP A 39 2.20 15.05 12.47
N ALA A 40 2.68 16.28 12.36
CA ALA A 40 1.90 17.40 11.88
C ALA A 40 2.45 17.95 10.57
N ALA A 41 1.56 18.41 9.72
CA ALA A 41 1.89 19.15 8.52
C ALA A 41 0.91 20.31 8.33
N LYS A 42 1.32 21.30 7.54
CA LYS A 42 0.40 22.36 7.14
C LYS A 42 -0.78 21.79 6.35
N PRO A 43 -1.99 22.35 6.50
CA PRO A 43 -3.11 22.00 5.63
C PRO A 43 -2.74 22.15 4.15
N LEU A 44 -3.33 21.33 3.29
CA LEU A 44 -3.28 21.55 1.85
C LEU A 44 -3.97 22.88 1.51
N THR A 45 -3.38 23.67 0.64
CA THR A 45 -4.00 24.90 0.16
C THR A 45 -4.96 24.60 -0.98
N ASP A 46 -5.96 25.46 -1.19
CA ASP A 46 -6.91 25.31 -2.31
C ASP A 46 -6.18 25.33 -3.66
N GLU A 47 -5.14 26.13 -3.79
CA GLU A 47 -4.28 26.19 -4.98
C GLU A 47 -3.56 24.88 -5.24
N SER A 48 -3.00 24.26 -4.21
CA SER A 48 -2.30 22.97 -4.31
C SER A 48 -3.25 21.84 -4.66
N ILE A 49 -4.43 21.82 -4.05
CA ILE A 49 -5.49 20.85 -4.36
C ILE A 49 -5.94 20.98 -5.83
N ALA A 50 -6.22 22.20 -6.29
CA ALA A 50 -6.63 22.45 -7.67
C ALA A 50 -5.53 22.05 -8.66
N ALA A 51 -4.28 22.42 -8.38
CA ALA A 51 -3.13 22.08 -9.22
C ALA A 51 -2.90 20.56 -9.27
N PHE A 52 -3.06 19.85 -8.16
CA PHE A 52 -2.97 18.39 -8.13
C PHE A 52 -3.98 17.73 -9.08
N LYS A 53 -5.23 18.16 -9.03
CA LYS A 53 -6.30 17.60 -9.88
C LYS A 53 -6.05 17.88 -11.36
N ILE A 54 -5.62 19.09 -11.70
CA ILE A 54 -5.22 19.46 -13.08
C ILE A 54 -4.06 18.62 -13.57
N ASN A 55 -3.02 18.46 -12.75
CA ASN A 55 -1.84 17.70 -13.11
C ASN A 55 -2.14 16.19 -13.22
N LEU A 56 -3.05 15.67 -12.39
CA LEU A 56 -3.50 14.28 -12.48
C LEU A 56 -4.22 14.01 -13.80
N GLU A 57 -5.13 14.93 -14.19
CA GLU A 57 -5.80 14.87 -15.48
C GLU A 57 -4.81 14.96 -16.65
N LYS A 58 -3.86 15.89 -16.58
CA LYS A 58 -2.78 16.04 -17.57
C LYS A 58 -1.94 14.77 -17.70
N ALA A 59 -1.67 14.10 -16.61
CA ALA A 59 -0.94 12.83 -16.60
C ALA A 59 -1.76 11.66 -17.18
N GLY A 60 -3.07 11.82 -17.35
CA GLY A 60 -3.97 10.76 -17.82
C GLY A 60 -4.15 9.63 -16.81
N ILE A 61 -3.90 9.88 -15.54
CA ILE A 61 -4.01 8.89 -14.46
C ILE A 61 -5.32 9.12 -13.72
N LEU A 62 -6.13 8.06 -13.59
CA LEU A 62 -7.39 8.14 -12.86
C LEU A 62 -7.14 8.16 -11.35
N PRO A 63 -7.96 8.87 -10.55
CA PRO A 63 -7.82 8.90 -9.09
C PRO A 63 -7.75 7.52 -8.43
N LYS A 64 -8.49 6.53 -8.93
CA LYS A 64 -8.49 5.15 -8.43
C LYS A 64 -7.16 4.40 -8.65
N HIS A 65 -6.28 4.91 -9.51
CA HIS A 65 -4.95 4.36 -9.76
C HIS A 65 -3.84 5.10 -8.99
N VAL A 66 -4.23 5.96 -8.05
CA VAL A 66 -3.32 6.61 -7.11
C VAL A 66 -3.47 5.94 -5.74
N LEU A 67 -2.35 5.47 -5.17
CA LEU A 67 -2.30 4.75 -3.91
C LEU A 67 -1.47 5.53 -2.88
N PRO A 68 -2.00 6.61 -2.27
CA PRO A 68 -1.29 7.34 -1.23
C PRO A 68 -0.94 6.43 -0.06
N HIS A 69 0.21 6.68 0.55
CA HIS A 69 0.65 5.99 1.77
C HIS A 69 0.65 6.94 2.96
N ASP A 70 0.29 6.46 4.13
CA ASP A 70 0.31 7.24 5.36
C ASP A 70 1.73 7.35 5.96
N SER A 71 1.84 8.15 7.04
CA SER A 71 3.09 8.30 7.79
C SER A 71 3.49 7.00 8.48
N TYR A 72 4.78 6.65 8.45
CA TYR A 72 5.37 5.51 9.18
C TYR A 72 5.26 5.63 10.71
N LEU A 73 4.95 6.82 11.24
CA LEU A 73 4.79 7.05 12.67
C LEU A 73 3.46 6.52 13.22
N ILE A 74 2.47 6.30 12.36
CA ILE A 74 1.13 5.88 12.74
C ILE A 74 1.12 4.40 13.14
N ASN A 75 0.61 4.11 14.35
CA ASN A 75 0.36 2.76 14.84
C ASN A 75 -1.08 2.66 15.34
N LEU A 76 -1.99 2.17 14.52
CA LEU A 76 -3.41 2.06 14.83
C LEU A 76 -3.73 0.96 15.84
N GLY A 77 -2.78 0.10 16.16
CA GLY A 77 -2.85 -0.94 17.18
C GLY A 77 -2.05 -0.63 18.45
N HIS A 78 -1.64 0.62 18.65
CA HIS A 78 -0.77 0.98 19.78
C HIS A 78 -1.38 0.57 21.12
N PRO A 79 -0.62 -0.09 22.03
CA PRO A 79 -1.15 -0.60 23.29
C PRO A 79 -1.50 0.50 24.30
N GLU A 80 -0.92 1.68 24.19
CA GLU A 80 -1.12 2.80 25.13
C GLU A 80 -2.10 3.83 24.56
N GLU A 81 -3.01 4.34 25.38
CA GLU A 81 -4.13 5.20 24.96
C GLU A 81 -3.69 6.53 24.33
N GLU A 82 -2.71 7.23 24.90
CA GLU A 82 -2.26 8.54 24.39
C GLU A 82 -1.59 8.42 23.02
N PRO A 83 -0.60 7.51 22.79
CA PRO A 83 -0.03 7.28 21.47
C PRO A 83 -1.06 6.72 20.46
N LEU A 84 -2.02 5.91 20.91
CA LEU A 84 -3.10 5.41 20.05
C LEU A 84 -3.98 6.56 19.57
N ALA A 85 -4.40 7.45 20.46
CA ALA A 85 -5.19 8.63 20.12
C ALA A 85 -4.43 9.53 19.11
N LYS A 86 -3.14 9.73 19.33
CA LYS A 86 -2.28 10.50 18.43
C LYS A 86 -2.21 9.86 17.03
N SER A 87 -2.05 8.55 16.97
CA SER A 87 -2.06 7.78 15.69
C SER A 87 -3.41 7.86 14.99
N ARG A 88 -4.52 7.73 15.71
CA ARG A 88 -5.88 7.87 15.16
C ARG A 88 -6.12 9.25 14.53
N HIS A 89 -5.71 10.31 15.21
CA HIS A 89 -5.84 11.68 14.68
C HIS A 89 -4.96 11.92 13.46
N ALA A 90 -3.73 11.39 13.46
CA ALA A 90 -2.85 11.48 12.31
C ALA A 90 -3.40 10.69 11.11
N PHE A 91 -3.97 9.51 11.32
CA PHE A 91 -4.62 8.72 10.28
C PHE A 91 -5.86 9.41 9.72
N LEU A 92 -6.67 10.02 10.58
CA LEU A 92 -7.81 10.83 10.16
C LEU A 92 -7.38 12.01 9.26
N ASP A 93 -6.32 12.72 9.62
CA ASP A 93 -5.76 13.81 8.79
C ASP A 93 -5.33 13.27 7.41
N GLU A 94 -4.71 12.10 7.34
CA GLU A 94 -4.32 11.47 6.08
C GLU A 94 -5.53 11.11 5.21
N LEU A 95 -6.61 10.57 5.80
CA LEU A 95 -7.85 10.29 5.08
C LEU A 95 -8.48 11.59 4.55
N GLN A 96 -8.52 12.64 5.35
CA GLN A 96 -9.04 13.95 4.95
C GLN A 96 -8.24 14.58 3.81
N ARG A 97 -6.92 14.43 3.81
CA ARG A 97 -6.05 14.86 2.69
C ARG A 97 -6.39 14.13 1.41
N CYS A 98 -6.58 12.81 1.46
CA CYS A 98 -7.02 12.03 0.31
C CYS A 98 -8.39 12.49 -0.20
N GLU A 99 -9.35 12.74 0.70
CA GLU A 99 -10.66 13.24 0.38
C GLU A 99 -10.59 14.59 -0.33
N GLN A 100 -9.79 15.53 0.19
CA GLN A 100 -9.57 16.85 -0.43
C GLN A 100 -8.96 16.76 -1.84
N LEU A 101 -8.03 15.81 -2.04
CA LEU A 101 -7.41 15.57 -3.34
C LEU A 101 -8.27 14.76 -4.32
N GLY A 102 -9.43 14.26 -3.87
CA GLY A 102 -10.32 13.42 -4.67
C GLY A 102 -9.79 12.01 -4.89
N LEU A 103 -8.93 11.51 -3.99
CA LEU A 103 -8.30 10.19 -4.05
C LEU A 103 -9.10 9.18 -3.20
N PRO A 104 -9.53 8.05 -3.80
CA PRO A 104 -10.42 7.11 -3.12
C PRO A 104 -9.71 6.08 -2.25
N LEU A 105 -8.37 6.05 -2.19
CA LEU A 105 -7.59 5.05 -1.49
C LEU A 105 -6.59 5.72 -0.54
N LEU A 106 -6.38 5.10 0.63
CA LEU A 106 -5.24 5.39 1.52
C LEU A 106 -4.65 4.08 2.00
N ASN A 107 -3.41 3.83 1.61
CA ASN A 107 -2.63 2.66 2.01
C ASN A 107 -1.87 2.92 3.31
N PHE A 108 -1.81 1.93 4.21
CA PHE A 108 -1.14 2.04 5.49
C PHE A 108 -0.70 0.68 6.02
N HIS A 109 0.37 0.66 6.82
CA HIS A 109 0.72 -0.51 7.63
C HIS A 109 -0.23 -0.61 8.81
N PRO A 110 -0.74 -1.81 9.16
CA PRO A 110 -1.81 -1.92 10.14
C PRO A 110 -1.44 -1.46 11.54
N GLY A 111 -0.23 -1.81 12.00
CA GLY A 111 0.24 -1.44 13.33
C GLY A 111 1.07 -2.52 14.01
N SER A 112 1.36 -2.31 15.29
CA SER A 112 2.29 -3.12 16.05
C SER A 112 1.84 -3.24 17.51
N HIS A 113 1.93 -4.46 18.07
CA HIS A 113 1.57 -4.73 19.47
C HIS A 113 2.66 -4.34 20.48
N LEU A 114 3.86 -3.97 20.00
CA LEU A 114 5.02 -3.55 20.79
C LEU A 114 5.39 -4.54 21.92
N LYS A 115 4.96 -5.81 21.81
CA LYS A 115 5.11 -6.87 22.83
C LYS A 115 4.43 -6.53 24.18
N LYS A 116 3.46 -5.61 24.18
CA LYS A 116 2.73 -5.16 25.38
C LYS A 116 1.30 -5.69 25.47
N ILE A 117 0.72 -6.06 24.33
CA ILE A 117 -0.61 -6.67 24.23
C ILE A 117 -0.55 -7.90 23.31
N SER A 118 -1.60 -8.71 23.31
CA SER A 118 -1.71 -9.85 22.41
C SER A 118 -1.86 -9.41 20.95
N GLU A 119 -1.56 -10.30 20.01
CA GLU A 119 -1.84 -10.07 18.57
C GLU A 119 -3.35 -9.84 18.36
N GLU A 120 -4.21 -10.63 19.01
CA GLU A 120 -5.67 -10.50 18.94
C GLU A 120 -6.16 -9.12 19.39
N ASP A 121 -5.70 -8.65 20.54
CA ASP A 121 -6.03 -7.30 21.04
C ASP A 121 -5.53 -6.21 20.10
N CYS A 122 -4.34 -6.38 19.54
CA CYS A 122 -3.78 -5.43 18.58
C CYS A 122 -4.62 -5.35 17.30
N LEU A 123 -5.01 -6.49 16.72
CA LEU A 123 -5.87 -6.55 15.54
C LEU A 123 -7.23 -5.89 15.79
N LYS A 124 -7.81 -6.13 16.96
CA LYS A 124 -9.06 -5.49 17.38
C LYS A 124 -8.92 -3.96 17.47
N ARG A 125 -7.86 -3.47 18.10
CA ARG A 125 -7.57 -2.02 18.18
C ARG A 125 -7.39 -1.39 16.80
N ILE A 126 -6.73 -2.08 15.88
CA ILE A 126 -6.57 -1.61 14.49
C ILE A 126 -7.94 -1.44 13.83
N ALA A 127 -8.82 -2.44 13.93
CA ALA A 127 -10.17 -2.35 13.36
C ALA A 127 -10.99 -1.22 14.00
N GLU A 128 -10.95 -1.07 15.32
CA GLU A 128 -11.60 0.03 16.04
C GLU A 128 -11.07 1.41 15.61
N SER A 129 -9.76 1.52 15.37
CA SER A 129 -9.14 2.76 14.89
C SER A 129 -9.59 3.12 13.48
N ILE A 130 -9.70 2.12 12.61
CA ILE A 130 -10.22 2.29 11.25
C ILE A 130 -11.69 2.76 11.31
N ASN A 131 -12.54 2.10 12.09
CA ASN A 131 -13.94 2.49 12.26
C ASN A 131 -14.06 3.94 12.75
N TRP A 132 -13.30 4.30 13.79
CA TRP A 132 -13.29 5.65 14.35
C TRP A 132 -12.94 6.71 13.30
N ALA A 133 -12.00 6.44 12.42
CA ALA A 133 -11.58 7.38 11.39
C ALA A 133 -12.56 7.42 10.21
N LEU A 134 -13.07 6.26 9.77
CA LEU A 134 -14.03 6.17 8.66
C LEU A 134 -15.35 6.86 8.99
N ASP A 135 -15.80 6.83 10.25
CA ASP A 135 -17.03 7.52 10.71
C ASP A 135 -16.95 9.04 10.54
N GLN A 136 -15.78 9.61 10.35
CA GLN A 136 -15.54 11.05 10.24
C GLN A 136 -15.16 11.51 8.84
N THR A 137 -15.16 10.61 7.87
CA THR A 137 -14.77 10.87 6.48
C THR A 137 -15.70 10.17 5.50
N GLU A 138 -15.63 10.55 4.24
CA GLU A 138 -16.40 9.93 3.16
C GLU A 138 -15.48 9.62 1.96
N GLY A 139 -15.86 8.63 1.16
CA GLY A 139 -15.30 8.40 -0.17
C GLY A 139 -13.87 7.85 -0.22
N VAL A 140 -13.20 7.66 0.91
CA VAL A 140 -11.85 7.09 0.97
C VAL A 140 -11.88 5.70 1.60
N THR A 141 -11.26 4.74 0.95
CA THR A 141 -11.08 3.36 1.42
C THR A 141 -9.78 3.23 2.19
N ALA A 142 -9.85 2.68 3.39
CA ALA A 142 -8.69 2.28 4.17
C ALA A 142 -8.10 0.99 3.60
N VAL A 143 -6.91 1.07 3.02
CA VAL A 143 -6.24 -0.04 2.33
C VAL A 143 -5.11 -0.57 3.20
N ILE A 144 -5.34 -1.73 3.81
CA ILE A 144 -4.40 -2.35 4.75
C ILE A 144 -3.30 -3.04 3.95
N GLU A 145 -2.06 -2.65 4.19
CA GLU A 145 -0.92 -3.32 3.59
C GLU A 145 -0.48 -4.52 4.44
N ASN A 146 -0.21 -5.66 3.79
CA ASN A 146 0.47 -6.74 4.47
C ASN A 146 1.92 -6.37 4.77
N THR A 147 2.50 -6.95 5.81
CA THR A 147 3.86 -6.67 6.27
C THR A 147 4.72 -7.92 6.29
N SER A 148 6.04 -7.73 6.36
CA SER A 148 6.99 -8.84 6.58
C SER A 148 6.86 -9.47 7.97
N GLY A 149 6.21 -8.79 8.92
CA GLY A 149 6.17 -9.21 10.31
C GLY A 149 7.47 -8.94 11.06
N GLN A 150 8.25 -7.95 10.62
CA GLN A 150 9.47 -7.55 11.30
C GLN A 150 9.14 -6.99 12.70
N GLY A 151 9.90 -7.42 13.71
CA GLY A 151 9.68 -7.00 15.08
C GLY A 151 8.32 -7.45 15.63
N SER A 152 7.45 -6.50 15.95
CA SER A 152 6.10 -6.73 16.47
C SER A 152 4.99 -6.24 15.52
N ASN A 153 5.31 -6.04 14.23
CA ASN A 153 4.38 -5.57 13.23
C ASN A 153 3.34 -6.64 12.90
N MET A 154 2.08 -6.21 12.88
CA MET A 154 0.94 -7.04 12.46
C MET A 154 0.76 -7.00 10.94
N GLY A 155 -0.05 -7.91 10.40
CA GLY A 155 -0.37 -7.96 8.98
C GLY A 155 0.51 -8.90 8.15
N PHE A 156 1.38 -9.68 8.77
CA PHE A 156 2.25 -10.65 8.07
C PHE A 156 1.57 -11.99 7.74
N ARG A 157 0.39 -12.25 8.31
CA ARG A 157 -0.46 -13.37 7.91
C ARG A 157 -1.72 -12.86 7.23
N PHE A 158 -2.21 -13.59 6.24
CA PHE A 158 -3.48 -13.27 5.60
C PHE A 158 -4.65 -13.26 6.59
N GLU A 159 -4.62 -14.13 7.60
CA GLU A 159 -5.59 -14.17 8.69
C GLU A 159 -5.62 -12.87 9.50
N HIS A 160 -4.49 -12.16 9.64
CA HIS A 160 -4.47 -10.84 10.28
C HIS A 160 -5.28 -9.82 9.49
N LEU A 161 -5.14 -9.82 8.17
CA LEU A 161 -5.88 -8.94 7.28
C LEU A 161 -7.37 -9.25 7.33
N ALA A 162 -7.72 -10.54 7.28
CA ALA A 162 -9.10 -11.00 7.39
C ALA A 162 -9.73 -10.61 8.73
N ALA A 163 -9.01 -10.75 9.84
CA ALA A 163 -9.48 -10.38 11.18
C ALA A 163 -9.74 -8.86 11.30
N ILE A 164 -8.86 -8.03 10.74
CA ILE A 164 -9.06 -6.58 10.72
C ILE A 164 -10.30 -6.23 9.89
N ILE A 165 -10.43 -6.78 8.69
CA ILE A 165 -11.59 -6.56 7.81
C ILE A 165 -12.88 -6.99 8.51
N ASP A 166 -12.88 -8.13 9.20
CA ASP A 166 -14.05 -8.62 9.94
C ASP A 166 -14.50 -7.63 11.01
N GLY A 167 -13.56 -6.98 11.69
CA GLY A 167 -13.82 -5.95 12.70
C GLY A 167 -14.20 -4.57 12.16
N VAL A 168 -13.99 -4.30 10.87
CA VAL A 168 -14.38 -3.03 10.24
C VAL A 168 -15.86 -3.06 9.87
N GLU A 169 -16.62 -2.05 10.28
CA GLU A 169 -18.07 -1.99 10.08
C GLU A 169 -18.44 -1.71 8.61
N ASP A 170 -17.83 -0.71 7.99
CA ASP A 170 -18.05 -0.36 6.59
C ASP A 170 -17.16 -1.20 5.65
N LYS A 171 -17.66 -2.37 5.25
CA LYS A 171 -16.95 -3.30 4.36
C LYS A 171 -16.65 -2.72 2.96
N ALA A 172 -17.40 -1.70 2.53
CA ALA A 172 -17.18 -1.05 1.25
C ALA A 172 -15.96 -0.11 1.28
N ARG A 173 -15.57 0.34 2.46
CA ARG A 173 -14.46 1.28 2.66
C ARG A 173 -13.23 0.66 3.34
N VAL A 174 -13.05 -0.65 3.21
CA VAL A 174 -11.83 -1.36 3.62
C VAL A 174 -11.33 -2.23 2.48
N GLY A 175 -10.03 -2.32 2.33
CA GLY A 175 -9.39 -3.16 1.33
C GLY A 175 -7.95 -3.51 1.74
N VAL A 176 -7.25 -4.15 0.83
CA VAL A 176 -5.90 -4.68 1.05
C VAL A 176 -4.96 -4.24 -0.06
N CYS A 177 -3.74 -3.91 0.29
CA CYS A 177 -2.58 -3.84 -0.60
C CYS A 177 -1.64 -5.01 -0.28
N LEU A 178 -1.20 -5.74 -1.29
CA LEU A 178 -0.18 -6.77 -1.14
C LEU A 178 1.16 -6.25 -1.66
N ASP A 179 2.17 -6.26 -0.78
CA ASP A 179 3.56 -6.04 -1.14
C ASP A 179 4.24 -7.39 -1.41
N THR A 180 4.88 -7.55 -2.56
CA THR A 180 5.51 -8.82 -2.95
C THR A 180 6.72 -9.18 -2.08
N CYS A 181 7.52 -8.18 -1.66
CA CYS A 181 8.62 -8.39 -0.72
C CYS A 181 8.09 -8.83 0.65
N HIS A 182 7.08 -8.14 1.17
CA HIS A 182 6.47 -8.48 2.46
C HIS A 182 5.83 -9.87 2.44
N THR A 183 5.11 -10.21 1.38
CA THR A 183 4.50 -11.53 1.18
C THR A 183 5.55 -12.64 1.23
N PHE A 184 6.62 -12.48 0.46
CA PHE A 184 7.72 -13.42 0.38
C PHE A 184 8.47 -13.60 1.72
N THR A 185 8.83 -12.50 2.36
CA THR A 185 9.57 -12.54 3.63
C THR A 185 8.70 -12.96 4.81
N ALA A 186 7.38 -12.81 4.73
CA ALA A 186 6.44 -13.35 5.71
C ALA A 186 6.26 -14.87 5.63
N GLY A 187 6.69 -15.51 4.53
CA GLY A 187 6.65 -16.96 4.38
C GLY A 187 5.67 -17.48 3.31
N TYR A 188 5.15 -16.61 2.46
CA TYR A 188 4.35 -16.97 1.29
C TYR A 188 5.25 -16.96 0.05
N ASP A 189 5.57 -18.12 -0.49
CA ASP A 189 6.54 -18.26 -1.57
C ASP A 189 6.03 -17.70 -2.91
N LEU A 190 6.91 -17.04 -3.64
CA LEU A 190 6.64 -16.39 -4.92
C LEU A 190 7.73 -16.72 -5.97
N ARG A 191 8.57 -17.73 -5.71
CA ARG A 191 9.76 -17.99 -6.56
C ARG A 191 9.46 -18.76 -7.82
N THR A 192 8.37 -19.52 -7.85
CA THR A 192 7.96 -20.29 -9.02
C THR A 192 6.50 -19.99 -9.37
N PRO A 193 6.04 -20.28 -10.61
CA PRO A 193 4.63 -20.12 -10.97
C PRO A 193 3.68 -20.92 -10.07
N GLU A 194 4.08 -22.13 -9.67
CA GLU A 194 3.31 -23.01 -8.79
C GLU A 194 3.20 -22.40 -7.37
N ASP A 195 4.29 -21.84 -6.87
CA ASP A 195 4.28 -21.14 -5.58
C ASP A 195 3.37 -19.90 -5.62
N CYS A 196 3.43 -19.12 -6.70
CA CYS A 196 2.54 -17.97 -6.91
C CYS A 196 1.08 -18.39 -6.91
N GLU A 197 0.72 -19.43 -7.68
CA GLU A 197 -0.64 -19.96 -7.72
C GLU A 197 -1.13 -20.34 -6.33
N LYS A 198 -0.32 -21.07 -5.58
CA LYS A 198 -0.63 -21.48 -4.20
C LYS A 198 -0.81 -20.30 -3.27
N THR A 199 0.13 -19.34 -3.28
CA THR A 199 0.10 -18.17 -2.40
C THR A 199 -1.12 -17.29 -2.68
N PHE A 200 -1.41 -17.00 -3.93
CA PHE A 200 -2.55 -16.15 -4.27
C PHE A 200 -3.90 -16.86 -4.14
N ALA A 201 -3.95 -18.18 -4.33
CA ALA A 201 -5.15 -18.98 -4.00
C ALA A 201 -5.42 -18.96 -2.49
N GLU A 202 -4.39 -19.05 -1.65
CA GLU A 202 -4.54 -18.91 -0.19
C GLU A 202 -5.03 -17.51 0.20
N PHE A 203 -4.50 -16.45 -0.43
CA PHE A 203 -4.99 -15.09 -0.23
C PHE A 203 -6.48 -14.97 -0.58
N ASP A 204 -6.89 -15.50 -1.71
CA ASP A 204 -8.30 -15.48 -2.12
C ASP A 204 -9.20 -16.24 -1.16
N ALA A 205 -8.75 -17.40 -0.67
CA ALA A 205 -9.51 -18.22 0.28
C ALA A 205 -9.66 -17.56 1.65
N VAL A 206 -8.63 -16.84 2.14
CA VAL A 206 -8.60 -16.25 3.49
C VAL A 206 -9.15 -14.84 3.51
N VAL A 207 -8.81 -14.01 2.53
CA VAL A 207 -9.17 -12.59 2.46
C VAL A 207 -10.17 -12.33 1.34
N GLY A 208 -9.87 -12.78 0.13
CA GLY A 208 -10.65 -12.58 -1.07
C GLY A 208 -10.12 -11.46 -1.97
N TYR A 209 -10.04 -11.73 -3.27
CA TYR A 209 -9.64 -10.72 -4.26
C TYR A 209 -10.58 -9.52 -4.32
N ASN A 210 -11.84 -9.68 -3.90
CA ASN A 210 -12.80 -8.58 -3.81
C ASN A 210 -12.37 -7.46 -2.85
N TYR A 211 -11.44 -7.73 -1.93
CA TYR A 211 -10.85 -6.72 -1.04
C TYR A 211 -9.53 -6.15 -1.58
N LEU A 212 -8.94 -6.72 -2.62
CA LEU A 212 -7.68 -6.23 -3.18
C LEU A 212 -7.88 -4.86 -3.85
N ARG A 213 -7.09 -3.86 -3.44
CA ARG A 213 -7.19 -2.47 -3.93
C ARG A 213 -5.89 -1.93 -4.51
N GLY A 214 -4.78 -2.64 -4.31
CA GLY A 214 -3.49 -2.23 -4.82
C GLY A 214 -2.41 -3.26 -4.56
N MET A 215 -1.26 -3.05 -5.19
CA MET A 215 -0.06 -3.86 -5.01
C MET A 215 1.17 -2.96 -4.88
N HIS A 216 2.12 -3.37 -4.05
CA HIS A 216 3.50 -2.91 -4.16
C HIS A 216 4.33 -4.03 -4.82
N LEU A 217 5.00 -3.69 -5.91
CA LEU A 217 5.81 -4.64 -6.67
C LEU A 217 7.29 -4.40 -6.38
N ASN A 218 7.85 -5.21 -5.50
CA ASN A 218 9.22 -5.09 -5.00
C ASN A 218 9.93 -6.43 -5.05
N GLY A 219 11.22 -6.41 -5.45
CA GLY A 219 12.13 -7.51 -5.17
C GLY A 219 12.51 -7.56 -3.70
N SER A 220 13.20 -8.60 -3.27
CA SER A 220 13.61 -8.79 -1.87
C SER A 220 15.11 -9.04 -1.75
N LYS A 221 15.80 -8.24 -0.92
CA LYS A 221 17.16 -8.54 -0.45
C LYS A 221 17.18 -9.62 0.62
N ALA A 222 16.09 -9.71 1.38
CA ALA A 222 15.95 -10.63 2.48
C ALA A 222 15.46 -12.01 1.98
N LYS A 223 15.85 -13.05 2.69
CA LYS A 223 15.51 -14.43 2.35
C LYS A 223 14.04 -14.75 2.60
N PHE A 224 13.56 -15.77 1.93
CA PHE A 224 12.24 -16.36 2.17
C PHE A 224 11.99 -16.63 3.66
N ALA A 225 10.80 -16.24 4.14
CA ALA A 225 10.35 -16.43 5.52
C ALA A 225 11.27 -15.82 6.61
N SER A 226 12.13 -14.87 6.24
CA SER A 226 13.05 -14.22 7.19
C SER A 226 12.37 -13.20 8.11
N ARG A 227 11.18 -12.73 7.76
CA ARG A 227 10.46 -11.63 8.44
C ARG A 227 11.28 -10.33 8.51
N VAL A 228 12.09 -10.08 7.48
CA VAL A 228 12.90 -8.88 7.34
C VAL A 228 12.43 -8.09 6.12
N ASP A 229 12.10 -6.84 6.35
CA ASP A 229 11.65 -5.91 5.30
C ASP A 229 12.85 -5.21 4.65
N ARG A 230 13.26 -5.71 3.48
CA ARG A 230 14.35 -5.17 2.67
C ARG A 230 14.01 -5.30 1.19
N HIS A 231 13.57 -4.21 0.59
CA HIS A 231 13.26 -4.14 -0.83
C HIS A 231 14.53 -4.25 -1.69
N HIS A 232 14.34 -4.73 -2.91
CA HIS A 232 15.36 -4.73 -3.96
C HIS A 232 14.72 -4.42 -5.31
N SER A 233 15.57 -4.14 -6.31
CA SER A 233 15.15 -4.04 -7.72
C SER A 233 14.51 -5.35 -8.18
N LEU A 234 13.60 -5.29 -9.14
CA LEU A 234 12.82 -6.45 -9.60
C LEU A 234 13.69 -7.59 -10.12
N THR A 235 14.78 -7.26 -10.82
CA THR A 235 15.71 -8.24 -11.40
C THR A 235 16.76 -8.76 -10.43
N GLN A 236 16.78 -8.26 -9.21
CA GLN A 236 17.79 -8.57 -8.20
C GLN A 236 17.16 -9.23 -6.98
N GLY A 237 17.98 -9.91 -6.19
CA GLY A 237 17.57 -10.46 -4.89
C GLY A 237 17.07 -11.89 -4.96
N GLU A 238 16.29 -12.26 -3.96
CA GLU A 238 15.99 -13.66 -3.61
C GLU A 238 14.73 -14.21 -4.32
N MET A 239 13.90 -13.35 -4.94
CA MET A 239 12.56 -13.76 -5.38
C MET A 239 12.48 -14.13 -6.87
N GLY A 240 13.25 -13.45 -7.73
CA GLY A 240 13.19 -13.64 -9.18
C GLY A 240 12.00 -12.92 -9.83
N LEU A 241 11.76 -13.21 -11.13
CA LEU A 241 10.75 -12.50 -11.95
C LEU A 241 9.41 -13.24 -12.08
N ASP A 242 9.30 -14.48 -11.65
CA ASP A 242 8.09 -15.28 -11.85
C ASP A 242 6.87 -14.70 -11.10
N ALA A 243 7.09 -14.11 -9.93
CA ALA A 243 6.04 -13.37 -9.22
C ALA A 243 5.43 -12.26 -10.06
N PHE A 244 6.28 -11.44 -10.68
CA PHE A 244 5.84 -10.29 -11.47
C PHE A 244 5.18 -10.75 -12.77
N ARG A 245 5.71 -11.79 -13.42
CA ARG A 245 5.08 -12.40 -14.59
C ARG A 245 3.69 -12.93 -14.25
N PHE A 246 3.54 -13.64 -13.15
CA PHE A 246 2.25 -14.14 -12.67
C PHE A 246 1.26 -13.00 -12.47
N ILE A 247 1.65 -11.96 -11.73
CA ILE A 247 0.79 -10.80 -11.43
C ILE A 247 0.36 -10.08 -12.70
N MET A 248 1.29 -9.87 -13.63
CA MET A 248 1.00 -9.15 -14.88
C MET A 248 0.06 -9.90 -15.81
N ASN A 249 -0.10 -11.22 -15.65
CA ASN A 249 -0.95 -12.06 -16.49
C ASN A 249 -2.22 -12.57 -15.81
N HIS A 250 -2.41 -12.33 -14.52
CA HIS A 250 -3.58 -12.81 -13.79
C HIS A 250 -4.64 -11.70 -13.65
N GLU A 251 -5.89 -12.01 -14.01
CA GLU A 251 -7.00 -11.05 -14.06
C GLU A 251 -7.37 -10.41 -12.73
N ALA A 252 -7.14 -11.09 -11.60
CA ALA A 252 -7.41 -10.54 -10.27
C ALA A 252 -6.63 -9.24 -9.97
N PHE A 253 -5.55 -8.99 -10.70
CA PHE A 253 -4.73 -7.78 -10.54
C PHE A 253 -5.00 -6.73 -11.62
N ASP A 254 -6.13 -6.85 -12.32
CA ASP A 254 -6.55 -5.85 -13.29
C ASP A 254 -7.19 -4.64 -12.61
N ASP A 255 -7.01 -3.48 -13.23
CA ASP A 255 -7.64 -2.22 -12.84
C ASP A 255 -7.35 -1.74 -11.40
N ILE A 256 -6.25 -2.16 -10.82
CA ILE A 256 -5.74 -1.66 -9.53
C ILE A 256 -4.36 -1.01 -9.70
N PRO A 257 -3.98 -0.04 -8.83
CA PRO A 257 -2.66 0.54 -8.86
C PRO A 257 -1.61 -0.49 -8.41
N MET A 258 -0.54 -0.63 -9.19
CA MET A 258 0.63 -1.44 -8.86
C MET A 258 1.85 -0.53 -8.83
N VAL A 259 2.49 -0.41 -7.68
CA VAL A 259 3.47 0.64 -7.40
C VAL A 259 4.81 0.04 -7.00
N LEU A 260 5.87 0.51 -7.65
CA LEU A 260 7.25 0.21 -7.29
C LEU A 260 7.68 1.03 -6.07
N GLU A 261 8.31 0.37 -5.12
CA GLU A 261 9.05 0.97 -4.01
C GLU A 261 10.47 0.40 -3.95
N THR A 262 10.99 0.01 -5.10
CA THR A 262 12.35 -0.52 -5.26
C THR A 262 13.39 0.55 -4.93
N ILE A 263 14.58 0.11 -4.56
CA ILE A 263 15.59 0.94 -3.91
C ILE A 263 16.30 1.96 -4.82
N ASP A 264 16.24 1.77 -6.14
CA ASP A 264 16.88 2.65 -7.12
C ASP A 264 15.83 3.37 -7.97
N GLU A 265 15.52 4.58 -7.58
CA GLU A 265 14.52 5.42 -8.27
C GLU A 265 14.93 5.76 -9.71
N THR A 266 16.23 5.72 -10.01
CA THR A 266 16.74 6.09 -11.33
C THR A 266 16.38 5.08 -12.43
N ILE A 267 16.05 3.83 -12.05
CA ILE A 267 15.66 2.76 -12.98
C ILE A 267 14.16 2.47 -12.97
N TRP A 268 13.34 3.23 -12.27
CA TRP A 268 11.89 3.00 -12.27
C TRP A 268 11.25 3.04 -13.67
N PRO A 269 11.65 3.94 -14.59
CA PRO A 269 11.12 3.87 -15.96
C PRO A 269 11.40 2.53 -16.65
N GLU A 270 12.59 1.98 -16.47
CA GLU A 270 12.98 0.68 -17.03
C GLU A 270 12.24 -0.47 -16.34
N GLU A 271 12.04 -0.41 -15.03
CA GLU A 271 11.29 -1.42 -14.28
C GLU A 271 9.80 -1.41 -14.67
N ILE A 272 9.19 -0.25 -14.90
CA ILE A 272 7.82 -0.13 -15.43
C ILE A 272 7.73 -0.80 -16.81
N GLN A 273 8.67 -0.53 -17.71
CA GLN A 273 8.71 -1.16 -19.03
C GLN A 273 8.93 -2.67 -18.94
N LEU A 274 9.81 -3.12 -18.03
CA LEU A 274 10.03 -4.54 -17.75
C LEU A 274 8.71 -5.22 -17.35
N LEU A 275 7.96 -4.64 -16.40
CA LEU A 275 6.69 -5.20 -15.96
C LEU A 275 5.71 -5.35 -17.13
N TYR A 276 5.54 -4.33 -17.94
CA TYR A 276 4.68 -4.44 -19.13
C TYR A 276 5.18 -5.47 -20.13
N SER A 277 6.50 -5.68 -20.27
CA SER A 277 7.07 -6.70 -21.15
C SER A 277 6.84 -8.13 -20.65
N LEU A 278 6.53 -8.31 -19.37
CA LEU A 278 6.19 -9.61 -18.79
C LEU A 278 4.73 -10.02 -19.02
N ALA A 279 3.89 -9.07 -19.42
CA ALA A 279 2.52 -9.36 -19.80
C ALA A 279 2.50 -10.08 -21.16
N GLU A 280 1.79 -11.20 -21.22
CA GLU A 280 1.54 -11.91 -22.48
C GLU A 280 0.42 -11.18 -23.23
N GLY A 281 0.66 -10.85 -24.53
CA GLY A 281 -0.27 -10.11 -25.37
C GLY A 281 -1.50 -10.93 -25.79
#